data_7343f74515d1c226cabe8cb8099b3697
#
_entry.id   7343f74515d1c226cabe8cb8099b3697
#
_cell.length_a   1.000
_cell.length_b   1.000
_cell.length_c   1.000
_cell.angle_alpha   90.00
_cell.angle_beta   90.00
_cell.angle_gamma   90.00
#
_symmetry.space_group_name_H-M   'P 1'
#
loop_
_entity.id
_entity.type
_entity.pdbx_description
1 polymer ?
#
loop_
_entity_poly.entity_id
_entity_poly.type
_entity_poly.pdbx_seq_one_letter_code
_entity_poly.pdbx_strand_id
1 'polypeptide(L)'
;MKKKLIASLLVLCLAFSVGFAHAKSCEPTTFSNVPPATFECMKKKLQDYGIYVPPGSSGELSGKGVAALFMWDEKSNLTIQITGKPAIVSCETAAKEITKFVGECQVS
;
A
#
# COMPACT_ATOMS: atom_id res chain seq x y z
N MET A 1 -40.17 -7.03 7.54
CA MET A 1 -39.71 -8.29 7.02
C MET A 1 -38.64 -8.10 5.99
N LYS A 2 -38.97 -7.43 4.95
CA LYS A 2 -37.99 -7.23 3.89
C LYS A 2 -36.79 -6.47 4.36
N LYS A 3 -37.00 -5.55 5.26
CA LYS A 3 -35.87 -4.80 5.79
C LYS A 3 -34.90 -5.67 6.52
N LYS A 4 -35.41 -6.67 7.18
CA LYS A 4 -34.52 -7.56 7.88
C LYS A 4 -33.63 -8.32 6.93
N LEU A 5 -34.18 -8.71 5.82
CA LEU A 5 -33.41 -9.41 4.83
C LEU A 5 -32.28 -8.56 4.32
N ILE A 6 -32.60 -7.31 4.06
CA ILE A 6 -31.60 -6.39 3.57
C ILE A 6 -30.49 -6.21 4.58
N ALA A 7 -30.87 -6.08 5.82
CA ALA A 7 -29.87 -5.92 6.87
C ALA A 7 -28.96 -7.13 6.93
N SER A 8 -29.54 -8.30 6.79
CA SER A 8 -28.73 -9.50 6.81
C SER A 8 -27.72 -9.51 5.70
N LEU A 9 -28.12 -9.10 4.53
CA LEU A 9 -27.21 -9.06 3.41
C LEU A 9 -26.06 -8.13 3.67
N LEU A 10 -26.36 -6.98 4.23
CA LEU A 10 -25.32 -6.03 4.53
C LEU A 10 -24.32 -6.60 5.53
N VAL A 11 -24.83 -7.25 6.53
CA VAL A 11 -23.96 -7.84 7.53
C VAL A 11 -23.04 -8.87 6.89
N LEU A 12 -23.57 -9.66 6.01
CA LEU A 12 -22.78 -10.67 5.35
C LEU A 12 -21.66 -10.04 4.55
N CYS A 13 -21.96 -8.98 3.84
CA CYS A 13 -20.94 -8.32 3.04
C CYS A 13 -19.83 -7.79 3.91
N LEU A 14 -20.17 -7.19 5.01
CA LEU A 14 -19.18 -6.64 5.90
C LEU A 14 -18.30 -7.72 6.49
N ALA A 15 -18.90 -8.77 6.95
CA ALA A 15 -18.14 -9.86 7.54
C ALA A 15 -17.21 -10.45 6.50
N PHE A 16 -17.70 -10.61 5.32
CA PHE A 16 -16.92 -11.17 4.25
C PHE A 16 -15.70 -10.31 3.95
N SER A 17 -15.90 -9.02 3.80
CA SER A 17 -14.81 -8.11 3.50
C SER A 17 -13.76 -8.12 4.58
N VAL A 18 -14.20 -8.04 5.81
CA VAL A 18 -13.28 -7.98 6.93
C VAL A 18 -12.44 -9.24 7.00
N GLY A 19 -13.08 -10.38 6.82
CA GLY A 19 -12.39 -11.64 6.93
C GLY A 19 -11.22 -11.76 5.99
N PHE A 20 -11.37 -11.26 4.79
CA PHE A 20 -10.31 -11.39 3.82
C PHE A 20 -9.26 -10.34 3.95
N ALA A 21 -9.67 -9.12 4.19
CA ALA A 21 -8.74 -8.04 4.24
C ALA A 21 -7.68 -8.26 5.31
N HIS A 22 -8.08 -8.85 6.42
CA HIS A 22 -7.16 -8.98 7.52
C HIS A 22 -6.03 -9.94 7.29
N ALA A 23 -6.22 -10.90 6.40
CA ALA A 23 -5.24 -11.97 6.27
C ALA A 23 -3.87 -11.45 5.86
N LYS A 24 -3.81 -10.46 4.98
CA LYS A 24 -2.53 -10.06 4.41
C LYS A 24 -2.33 -8.57 4.25
N SER A 25 -3.31 -7.78 4.62
CA SER A 25 -3.21 -6.34 4.47
C SER A 25 -2.60 -5.70 5.69
N CYS A 26 -1.92 -4.61 5.46
CA CYS A 26 -1.38 -3.79 6.53
C CYS A 26 -2.09 -2.46 6.49
N GLU A 27 -1.95 -1.69 7.57
CA GLU A 27 -2.54 -0.37 7.62
C GLU A 27 -1.75 0.57 6.73
N PRO A 28 -2.40 1.56 6.13
CA PRO A 28 -1.69 2.51 5.28
C PRO A 28 -0.75 3.38 6.09
N THR A 29 0.33 3.77 5.47
CA THR A 29 1.31 4.68 6.06
C THR A 29 1.44 5.89 5.16
N THR A 30 1.41 7.08 5.74
CA THR A 30 1.55 8.32 4.98
C THR A 30 2.88 8.97 5.29
N PHE A 31 3.59 9.33 4.25
CA PHE A 31 4.86 10.05 4.35
C PHE A 31 4.63 11.46 3.84
N SER A 32 4.99 12.45 4.64
CA SER A 32 4.69 13.83 4.31
C SER A 32 5.88 14.58 3.70
N ASN A 33 6.93 13.87 3.37
CA ASN A 33 8.14 14.52 2.89
C ASN A 33 8.63 13.84 1.62
N VAL A 34 7.75 13.75 0.63
CA VAL A 34 8.03 13.06 -0.62
C VAL A 34 7.77 14.02 -1.78
N PRO A 35 8.72 14.94 -2.04
CA PRO A 35 8.57 15.83 -3.19
C PRO A 35 8.75 15.04 -4.50
N PRO A 36 8.50 15.67 -5.65
CA PRO A 36 8.56 14.97 -6.93
C PRO A 36 9.86 14.22 -7.16
N ALA A 37 10.98 14.81 -6.84
CA ALA A 37 12.26 14.14 -7.07
C ALA A 37 12.39 12.87 -6.24
N THR A 38 11.91 12.90 -5.00
CA THR A 38 11.94 11.73 -4.14
C THR A 38 11.00 10.65 -4.68
N PHE A 39 9.83 11.05 -5.14
CA PHE A 39 8.87 10.10 -5.69
C PHE A 39 9.44 9.39 -6.91
N GLU A 40 10.08 10.14 -7.82
CA GLU A 40 10.68 9.53 -9.00
C GLU A 40 11.83 8.60 -8.62
N CYS A 41 12.62 8.99 -7.64
CA CYS A 41 13.69 8.15 -7.15
C CYS A 41 13.14 6.81 -6.65
N MET A 42 12.07 6.87 -5.88
CA MET A 42 11.46 5.67 -5.34
C MET A 42 10.96 4.75 -6.45
N LYS A 43 10.30 5.31 -7.45
CA LYS A 43 9.80 4.51 -8.55
C LYS A 43 10.93 3.81 -9.29
N LYS A 44 12.00 4.53 -9.54
CA LYS A 44 13.12 3.96 -10.25
C LYS A 44 13.77 2.83 -9.46
N LYS A 45 13.94 3.03 -8.17
CA LYS A 45 14.54 1.99 -7.33
C LYS A 45 13.68 0.74 -7.28
N LEU A 46 12.36 0.91 -7.20
CA LEU A 46 11.47 -0.23 -7.19
C LEU A 46 11.58 -1.01 -8.49
N GLN A 47 11.65 -0.31 -9.61
CA GLN A 47 11.80 -0.98 -10.88
C GLN A 47 13.14 -1.71 -10.96
N ASP A 48 14.18 -1.14 -10.41
CA ASP A 48 15.48 -1.80 -10.39
C ASP A 48 15.44 -3.09 -9.57
N TYR A 49 14.58 -3.13 -8.57
CA TYR A 49 14.41 -4.35 -7.76
C TYR A 49 13.49 -5.37 -8.43
N GLY A 50 12.91 -5.05 -9.56
CA GLY A 50 12.02 -5.97 -10.24
C GLY A 50 10.58 -5.85 -9.81
N ILE A 51 10.21 -4.74 -9.22
CA ILE A 51 8.83 -4.50 -8.81
C ILE A 51 8.15 -3.67 -9.88
N TYR A 52 6.97 -4.11 -10.30
CA TYR A 52 6.22 -3.36 -11.29
C TYR A 52 5.64 -2.10 -10.66
N VAL A 53 5.87 -0.98 -11.31
CA VAL A 53 5.36 0.32 -10.86
C VAL A 53 4.58 0.92 -12.01
N PRO A 54 3.27 1.11 -11.87
CA PRO A 54 2.50 1.72 -12.94
C PRO A 54 2.82 3.21 -13.05
N PRO A 55 2.56 3.80 -14.20
CA PRO A 55 2.78 5.24 -14.37
C PRO A 55 1.77 6.03 -13.56
N GLY A 56 2.10 7.29 -13.29
CA GLY A 56 1.17 8.16 -12.62
C GLY A 56 1.43 8.27 -11.14
N SER A 57 0.52 8.93 -10.46
CA SER A 57 0.69 9.24 -9.04
C SER A 57 -0.04 8.27 -8.13
N SER A 58 -0.74 7.29 -8.67
CA SER A 58 -1.41 6.29 -7.85
C SER A 58 -1.51 4.99 -8.65
N GLY A 59 -1.62 3.89 -7.92
CA GLY A 59 -1.74 2.60 -8.56
C GLY A 59 -1.33 1.49 -7.64
N GLU A 60 -1.08 0.33 -8.23
CA GLU A 60 -0.72 -0.85 -7.47
C GLU A 60 0.68 -1.31 -7.86
N LEU A 61 1.52 -1.48 -6.85
CA LEU A 61 2.84 -2.07 -7.02
C LEU A 61 2.74 -3.57 -6.84
N SER A 62 3.56 -4.32 -7.57
CA SER A 62 3.59 -5.76 -7.36
C SER A 62 4.93 -6.32 -7.80
N GLY A 63 5.37 -7.34 -7.08
CA GLY A 63 6.61 -8.02 -7.39
C GLY A 63 7.25 -8.57 -6.14
N LYS A 64 8.08 -9.59 -6.30
CA LYS A 64 8.82 -10.17 -5.18
C LYS A 64 7.92 -10.66 -4.05
N GLY A 65 6.69 -11.08 -4.38
CA GLY A 65 5.77 -11.57 -3.36
C GLY A 65 5.06 -10.48 -2.59
N VAL A 66 5.17 -9.25 -3.02
CA VAL A 66 4.56 -8.13 -2.30
C VAL A 66 3.64 -7.38 -3.25
N ALA A 67 2.53 -6.89 -2.72
CA ALA A 67 1.62 -6.03 -3.44
C ALA A 67 1.29 -4.85 -2.54
N ALA A 68 1.16 -3.67 -3.12
CA ALA A 68 0.88 -2.47 -2.36
C ALA A 68 0.17 -1.46 -3.21
N LEU A 69 -0.66 -0.66 -2.57
CA LEU A 69 -1.30 0.47 -3.22
C LEU A 69 -0.55 1.72 -2.84
N PHE A 70 -0.41 2.64 -3.78
CA PHE A 70 0.21 3.91 -3.47
C PHE A 70 -0.64 5.04 -4.01
N MET A 71 -0.58 6.16 -3.31
CA MET A 71 -1.30 7.37 -3.72
C MET A 71 -0.46 8.57 -3.29
N TRP A 72 -0.03 9.34 -4.28
CA TRP A 72 0.80 10.51 -4.05
C TRP A 72 0.01 11.74 -4.45
N ASP A 73 0.01 12.77 -3.61
CA ASP A 73 -0.80 13.95 -3.88
C ASP A 73 -0.12 14.91 -4.87
N GLU A 74 0.98 14.48 -5.45
CA GLU A 74 1.73 15.24 -6.44
C GLU A 74 2.40 16.48 -5.86
N LYS A 75 2.47 16.54 -4.56
CA LYS A 75 3.18 17.63 -3.87
C LYS A 75 4.21 17.06 -2.94
N SER A 76 3.77 16.43 -1.86
CA SER A 76 4.72 15.87 -0.90
C SER A 76 4.16 14.75 -0.07
N ASN A 77 2.88 14.44 -0.18
CA ASN A 77 2.27 13.40 0.66
C ASN A 77 2.10 12.12 -0.14
N LEU A 78 2.68 11.05 0.36
CA LEU A 78 2.58 9.74 -0.27
C LEU A 78 2.01 8.76 0.74
N THR A 79 0.93 8.09 0.38
CA THR A 79 0.34 7.05 1.20
C THR A 79 0.59 5.71 0.54
N ILE A 80 1.08 4.76 1.32
CA ILE A 80 1.35 3.41 0.84
C ILE A 80 0.65 2.42 1.76
N GLN A 81 -0.05 1.47 1.17
CA GLN A 81 -0.69 0.41 1.93
C GLN A 81 -0.28 -0.92 1.33
N ILE A 82 0.30 -1.78 2.14
CA ILE A 82 0.67 -3.11 1.69
C ILE A 82 -0.58 -3.97 1.72
N THR A 83 -0.95 -4.52 0.58
CA THR A 83 -2.15 -5.34 0.45
C THR A 83 -1.82 -6.81 0.30
N GLY A 84 -0.55 -7.16 0.11
CA GLY A 84 -0.15 -8.55 0.04
C GLY A 84 1.31 -8.68 0.39
N LYS A 85 1.65 -9.71 1.17
CA LYS A 85 3.02 -9.94 1.58
C LYS A 85 3.16 -11.39 2.02
N PRO A 86 4.39 -11.90 2.09
CA PRO A 86 4.60 -13.23 2.66
C PRO A 86 4.16 -13.26 4.11
N ALA A 87 3.62 -14.39 4.53
CA ALA A 87 3.08 -14.51 5.87
C ALA A 87 4.15 -14.32 6.95
N ILE A 88 5.40 -14.64 6.64
CA ILE A 88 6.47 -14.53 7.62
C ILE A 88 6.93 -13.09 7.82
N VAL A 89 6.51 -12.19 6.95
CA VAL A 89 6.91 -10.78 7.08
C VAL A 89 5.80 -10.06 7.81
N SER A 90 6.13 -9.43 8.93
CA SER A 90 5.13 -8.69 9.69
C SER A 90 4.89 -7.32 9.04
N CYS A 91 3.74 -6.73 9.36
CA CYS A 91 3.45 -5.39 8.86
C CYS A 91 4.45 -4.38 9.42
N GLU A 92 4.91 -4.61 10.63
CA GLU A 92 5.90 -3.73 11.23
C GLU A 92 7.21 -3.75 10.46
N THR A 93 7.67 -4.94 10.11
CA THR A 93 8.90 -5.07 9.33
C THR A 93 8.72 -4.42 7.96
N ALA A 94 7.58 -4.66 7.33
CA ALA A 94 7.33 -4.09 6.03
C ALA A 94 7.33 -2.56 6.09
N ALA A 95 6.71 -2.00 7.12
CA ALA A 95 6.67 -0.55 7.28
C ALA A 95 8.06 0.02 7.48
N LYS A 96 8.92 -0.68 8.21
CA LYS A 96 10.29 -0.21 8.42
C LYS A 96 11.07 -0.19 7.11
N GLU A 97 10.88 -1.22 6.29
CA GLU A 97 11.58 -1.26 5.02
C GLU A 97 11.12 -0.14 4.10
N ILE A 98 9.82 0.14 4.08
CA ILE A 98 9.31 1.22 3.27
C ILE A 98 9.84 2.55 3.76
N THR A 99 9.87 2.76 5.06
CA THR A 99 10.39 4.00 5.63
C THR A 99 11.85 4.20 5.26
N LYS A 100 12.63 3.14 5.34
CA LYS A 100 14.03 3.21 4.96
C LYS A 100 14.17 3.55 3.49
N PHE A 101 13.34 2.94 2.68
CA PHE A 101 13.37 3.16 1.25
C PHE A 101 13.08 4.61 0.89
N VAL A 102 12.05 5.18 1.53
CA VAL A 102 11.73 6.58 1.33
C VAL A 102 12.90 7.45 1.76
N GLY A 103 13.50 7.13 2.89
CA GLY A 103 14.63 7.90 3.39
C GLY A 103 15.82 7.89 2.45
N GLU A 104 16.06 6.77 1.78
CA GLU A 104 17.17 6.68 0.85
C GLU A 104 16.98 7.60 -0.35
N CYS A 105 15.76 7.93 -0.68
CA CYS A 105 15.47 8.81 -1.80
C CYS A 105 15.27 10.25 -1.38
N GLN A 106 15.31 10.53 -0.10
CA GLN A 106 15.12 11.90 0.38
C GLN A 106 16.40 12.68 0.46
N VAL A 107 17.48 12.12 0.05
CA VAL A 107 18.75 12.82 0.07
C VAL A 107 18.71 13.96 -0.91
N SER A 108 19.04 15.09 -0.48
CA SER A 108 19.02 16.26 -1.34
C SER A 108 20.21 16.31 -2.25
#